data_2943427a45cc103e1d53646b657f8941
#
_entry.id   2943427a45cc103e1d53646b657f8941
#
_cell.length_a   1.000
_cell.length_b   1.000
_cell.length_c   1.000
_cell.angle_alpha   90.00
_cell.angle_beta   90.00
_cell.angle_gamma   90.00
#
_symmetry.space_group_name_H-M   'P 1'
#
loop_
_entity.id
_entity.type
_entity.pdbx_description
1 polymer ?
#
loop_
_entity_poly.entity_id
_entity_poly.type
_entity_poly.pdbx_seq_one_letter_code
_entity_poly.pdbx_strand_id
1 'polypeptide(L)'
;MLMLELFGAARCPHTQEMRDWLEFRRRDYVEYDVELDGAAFSRMCELTGGQRMVPVLVEDGKVIQSGWQGHGCVVDGKSHA
;
A
#
# COMPACT_ATOMS: atom_id res chain seq x y z
N MET A 1 9.31 -14.41 -11.83
CA MET A 1 8.29 -14.50 -10.75
C MET A 1 7.85 -13.09 -10.35
N LEU A 2 6.56 -12.86 -10.35
CA LEU A 2 6.04 -11.53 -10.02
C LEU A 2 5.96 -11.34 -8.50
N MET A 3 6.40 -10.18 -8.03
CA MET A 3 6.34 -9.85 -6.62
C MET A 3 5.31 -8.74 -6.40
N LEU A 4 4.29 -9.06 -5.62
CA LEU A 4 3.28 -8.08 -5.23
C LEU A 4 3.62 -7.50 -3.88
N GLU A 5 3.48 -6.18 -3.77
CA GLU A 5 3.68 -5.47 -2.53
C GLU A 5 2.46 -4.59 -2.26
N LEU A 6 1.91 -4.73 -1.07
CA LEU A 6 0.76 -3.94 -0.65
C LEU A 6 1.22 -2.93 0.39
N PHE A 7 1.13 -1.66 0.06
CA PHE A 7 1.44 -0.57 0.98
C PHE A 7 0.12 -0.07 1.54
N GLY A 8 -0.05 -0.16 2.85
CA GLY A 8 -1.31 0.19 3.47
C GLY A 8 -1.15 0.65 4.90
N ALA A 9 -2.29 0.78 5.58
CA ALA A 9 -2.34 1.16 6.98
C ALA A 9 -3.34 0.27 7.70
N ALA A 10 -3.00 -0.12 8.94
CA ALA A 10 -3.82 -1.08 9.67
C ALA A 10 -5.25 -0.59 9.88
N ARG A 11 -5.43 0.71 10.06
CA ARG A 11 -6.75 1.28 10.35
C ARG A 11 -7.50 1.75 9.10
N CYS A 12 -6.94 1.55 7.92
CA CYS A 12 -7.61 1.97 6.69
C CYS A 12 -8.51 0.85 6.19
N PRO A 13 -9.83 1.05 6.15
CA PRO A 13 -10.75 0.00 5.71
C PRO A 13 -10.52 -0.37 4.24
N HIS A 14 -10.05 0.56 3.44
CA HIS A 14 -9.78 0.28 2.02
C HIS A 14 -8.55 -0.60 1.85
N THR A 15 -7.56 -0.47 2.75
CA THR A 15 -6.43 -1.39 2.79
C THR A 15 -6.91 -2.81 3.11
N GLN A 16 -7.81 -2.92 4.07
CA GLN A 16 -8.38 -4.21 4.44
C GLN A 16 -9.11 -4.84 3.27
N GLU A 17 -9.87 -4.04 2.53
CA GLU A 17 -10.61 -4.53 1.37
C GLU A 17 -9.66 -5.06 0.30
N MET A 18 -8.58 -4.35 0.03
CA MET A 18 -7.60 -4.81 -0.95
C MET A 18 -6.88 -6.07 -0.48
N ARG A 19 -6.54 -6.15 0.81
CA ARG A 19 -5.95 -7.35 1.38
C ARG A 19 -6.86 -8.55 1.19
N ASP A 20 -8.14 -8.39 1.51
CA ASP A 20 -9.12 -9.47 1.38
C ASP A 20 -9.26 -9.90 -0.07
N TRP A 21 -9.24 -8.95 -0.99
CA TRP A 21 -9.33 -9.23 -2.42
C TRP A 21 -8.13 -10.05 -2.89
N LEU A 22 -6.92 -9.66 -2.47
CA LEU A 22 -5.71 -10.41 -2.84
C LEU A 22 -5.75 -11.83 -2.28
N GLU A 23 -6.21 -11.99 -1.06
CA GLU A 23 -6.31 -13.31 -0.43
C GLU A 23 -7.38 -14.15 -1.11
N PHE A 24 -8.49 -13.54 -1.48
CA PHE A 24 -9.54 -14.23 -2.23
C PHE A 24 -9.01 -14.76 -3.56
N ARG A 25 -8.16 -13.98 -4.22
CA ARG A 25 -7.57 -14.38 -5.49
C ARG A 25 -6.33 -15.25 -5.32
N ARG A 26 -5.99 -15.57 -4.08
CA ARG A 26 -4.85 -16.43 -3.75
C ARG A 26 -3.54 -15.91 -4.33
N ARG A 27 -3.38 -14.58 -4.29
CA ARG A 27 -2.14 -13.95 -4.74
C ARG A 27 -1.20 -13.81 -3.55
N ASP A 28 0.04 -14.21 -3.73
CA ASP A 28 1.06 -13.97 -2.71
C ASP A 28 1.51 -12.53 -2.77
N TYR A 29 1.66 -11.90 -1.62
CA TYR A 29 2.08 -10.51 -1.55
C TYR A 29 2.80 -10.25 -0.23
N VAL A 30 3.61 -9.19 -0.23
CA VAL A 30 4.24 -8.69 0.99
C VAL A 30 3.48 -7.42 1.37
N GLU A 31 3.11 -7.32 2.64
CA GLU A 31 2.37 -6.17 3.11
C GLU A 31 3.23 -5.29 4.01
N TYR A 32 3.13 -3.99 3.80
CA TYR A 32 3.82 -2.99 4.62
C TYR A 32 2.81 -2.05 5.23
N ASP A 33 2.99 -1.73 6.51
CA ASP A 33 2.20 -0.70 7.18
C ASP A 33 3.03 0.58 7.13
N VAL A 34 2.64 1.50 6.26
CA VAL A 34 3.44 2.71 6.03
C VAL A 34 3.35 3.70 7.18
N GLU A 35 2.42 3.51 8.11
CA GLU A 35 2.36 4.34 9.30
C GLU A 35 3.35 3.88 10.37
N LEU A 36 3.75 2.61 10.33
CA LEU A 36 4.69 2.05 11.29
C LEU A 36 6.09 1.90 10.72
N ASP A 37 6.21 1.82 9.39
CA ASP A 37 7.46 1.56 8.70
C ASP A 37 7.83 2.76 7.84
N GLY A 38 8.75 3.60 8.33
CA GLY A 38 9.15 4.81 7.63
C GLY A 38 9.85 4.54 6.31
N ALA A 39 10.59 3.44 6.22
CA ALA A 39 11.25 3.08 4.97
C ALA A 39 10.21 2.70 3.91
N ALA A 40 9.18 1.98 4.32
CA ALA A 40 8.09 1.62 3.41
C ALA A 40 7.33 2.86 2.96
N PHE A 41 7.08 3.79 3.88
CA PHE A 41 6.42 5.04 3.53
C PHE A 41 7.22 5.82 2.48
N SER A 42 8.53 5.94 2.70
CA SER A 42 9.40 6.65 1.77
C SER A 42 9.40 5.98 0.39
N ARG A 43 9.47 4.64 0.39
CA ARG A 43 9.46 3.91 -0.87
C ARG A 43 8.13 4.09 -1.60
N MET A 44 7.02 4.08 -0.88
CA MET A 44 5.72 4.33 -1.48
C MET A 44 5.67 5.72 -2.11
N CYS A 45 6.18 6.73 -1.42
CA CYS A 45 6.21 8.08 -1.97
C CYS A 45 7.04 8.16 -3.24
N GLU A 46 8.18 7.47 -3.27
CA GLU A 46 9.02 7.45 -4.47
C GLU A 46 8.32 6.78 -5.64
N LEU A 47 7.65 5.66 -5.37
CA LEU A 47 6.98 4.90 -6.42
C LEU A 47 5.76 5.63 -6.98
N THR A 48 5.10 6.43 -6.15
CA THR A 48 3.85 7.10 -6.54
C THR A 48 4.03 8.56 -6.92
N GLY A 49 5.25 9.07 -6.86
CA GLY A 49 5.48 10.48 -7.16
C GLY A 49 5.05 11.41 -6.05
N GLY A 50 5.06 10.94 -4.80
CA GLY A 50 4.73 11.76 -3.64
C GLY A 50 3.32 11.58 -3.11
N GLN A 51 2.57 10.63 -3.64
CA GLN A 51 1.22 10.38 -3.19
C GLN A 51 1.22 9.68 -1.83
N ARG A 52 0.39 10.18 -0.91
CA ARG A 52 0.33 9.66 0.46
C ARG A 52 -0.97 8.92 0.74
N MET A 53 -1.56 8.36 -0.27
CA MET A 53 -2.82 7.64 -0.11
C MET A 53 -2.58 6.14 -0.15
N VAL A 54 -3.24 5.41 0.74
CA VAL A 54 -3.20 3.96 0.75
C VAL A 54 -4.60 3.44 0.48
N PRO A 55 -4.75 2.21 0.01
CA PRO A 55 -3.70 1.25 -0.31
C PRO A 55 -3.04 1.52 -1.65
N VAL A 56 -1.80 1.08 -1.80
CA VAL A 56 -1.10 1.10 -3.09
C VAL A 56 -0.60 -0.31 -3.37
N LEU A 57 -0.91 -0.81 -4.54
CA LEU A 57 -0.47 -2.14 -4.96
C LEU A 57 0.61 -1.99 -6.01
N VAL A 58 1.73 -2.65 -5.74
CA VAL A 58 2.91 -2.59 -6.60
C VAL A 58 3.25 -3.98 -7.07
N GLU A 59 3.55 -4.12 -8.34
CA GLU A 59 3.99 -5.38 -8.91
C GLU A 59 5.33 -5.17 -9.60
N ASP A 60 6.34 -5.89 -9.13
CA ASP A 60 7.70 -5.81 -9.71
C ASP A 60 8.21 -4.38 -9.80
N GLY A 61 7.96 -3.60 -8.75
CA GLY A 61 8.45 -2.23 -8.68
C GLY A 61 7.60 -1.20 -9.41
N LYS A 62 6.45 -1.59 -9.93
CA LYS A 62 5.55 -0.69 -10.65
C LYS A 62 4.21 -0.60 -9.95
N VAL A 63 3.72 0.61 -9.77
CA VAL A 63 2.39 0.82 -9.20
C VAL A 63 1.35 0.35 -10.20
N ILE A 64 0.56 -0.64 -9.82
CA ILE A 64 -0.50 -1.15 -10.69
C ILE A 64 -1.88 -0.73 -10.22
N GLN A 65 -2.01 -0.29 -8.96
CA GLN A 65 -3.27 0.22 -8.45
C GLN A 65 -3.01 1.16 -7.29
N SER A 66 -3.67 2.31 -7.30
CA SER A 66 -3.59 3.29 -6.23
C SER A 66 -4.99 3.52 -5.71
N GLY A 67 -5.19 3.21 -4.42
CA GLY A 67 -6.51 3.27 -3.81
C GLY A 67 -7.32 2.01 -4.10
N TRP A 68 -8.52 1.97 -3.55
CA TRP A 68 -9.44 0.86 -3.74
C TRP A 68 -10.76 1.43 -4.25
N GLN A 69 -11.12 1.07 -5.48
CA GLN A 69 -12.37 1.55 -6.12
C GLN A 69 -12.51 3.07 -6.05
N GLY A 70 -11.39 3.77 -6.24
CA GLY A 70 -11.40 5.23 -6.20
C GLY A 70 -11.30 5.84 -4.82
N HIS A 71 -11.17 5.02 -3.78
CA HIS A 71 -11.11 5.46 -2.39
C HIS A 71 -9.80 5.09 -1.74
N GLY A 72 -9.44 5.82 -0.71
CA GLY A 72 -8.24 5.53 0.04
C GLY A 72 -8.16 6.38 1.29
N CYS A 73 -7.16 6.11 2.11
CA CYS A 73 -6.90 6.86 3.32
C CYS A 73 -5.61 7.63 3.14
N VAL A 74 -5.62 8.90 3.53
CA VAL A 74 -4.41 9.70 3.51
C VAL A 74 -3.57 9.34 4.73
N VAL A 75 -2.30 9.05 4.52
CA VAL A 75 -1.38 8.71 5.58
C VAL A 75 -0.30 9.78 5.71
N ASP A 76 0.28 9.83 6.90
CA ASP A 76 1.26 10.83 7.24
C ASP A 76 2.46 10.13 7.85
N GLY A 77 3.63 10.39 7.30
CA GLY A 77 4.85 9.77 7.78
C GLY A 77 5.44 10.38 9.03
N LYS A 78 4.73 11.28 9.69
CA LYS A 78 5.26 11.98 10.86
C LYS A 78 5.48 11.07 12.06
N SER A 79 4.73 9.99 12.14
CA SER A 79 4.74 9.15 13.33
C SER A 79 6.12 8.59 13.65
N HIS A 80 7.03 8.66 12.72
CA HIS A 80 8.38 8.15 12.92
C HIS A 80 9.43 9.27 12.81
N ALA A 81 8.98 10.47 12.90
CA ALA A 81 9.90 11.59 12.91
C ALA A 81 10.57 11.70 14.27
#